data_2eb9a91e25f7224731d91b9216ccd467
#
_entry.id   2eb9a91e25f7224731d91b9216ccd467
#
_cell.length_a   1.000
_cell.length_b   1.000
_cell.length_c   1.000
_cell.angle_alpha   90.00
_cell.angle_beta   90.00
_cell.angle_gamma   90.00
#
_symmetry.space_group_name_H-M   'P 1'
#
loop_
_entity.id
_entity.type
_entity.pdbx_description
1 polymer ?
#
loop_
_entity_poly.entity_id
_entity_poly.type
_entity_poly.pdbx_seq_one_letter_code
_entity_poly.pdbx_strand_id
1 'polypeptide(L)'
;LLFGKNGRYLDYAAGYGIFVRLMRDIGFDFFWDDKYTQNLFSSGFEWDQNSDIDAITLFEVFEHFGDPINEIKNLLKISDTLIFSTDLHPNPLPKPKDWWYYGLDHGQHIAFYSRKTFELIAKKFDLNYYGITPSFHILSKKNIAPYKLKITRLSKIGLHKIIYTLLQSKTESDHYLITKKSL
;
A
#
# COMPACT_ATOMS: atom_id res chain seq x y z
N LEU A 1 -8.33 5.21 9.40
CA LEU A 1 -7.94 6.41 10.16
C LEU A 1 -7.32 7.48 9.27
N LEU A 2 -6.36 7.14 8.44
CA LEU A 2 -5.74 8.10 7.52
C LEU A 2 -6.68 8.47 6.39
N PHE A 3 -7.38 7.48 5.87
CA PHE A 3 -8.34 7.59 4.77
C PHE A 3 -9.69 7.06 5.24
N GLY A 4 -10.78 7.44 4.57
CA GLY A 4 -12.14 7.09 4.99
C GLY A 4 -12.44 5.60 4.88
N LYS A 5 -13.30 5.07 5.74
CA LYS A 5 -13.76 3.67 5.64
C LYS A 5 -14.55 3.37 4.36
N ASN A 6 -15.12 4.40 3.75
CA ASN A 6 -15.90 4.31 2.52
C ASN A 6 -15.06 4.59 1.26
N GLY A 7 -13.73 4.70 1.39
CA GLY A 7 -12.83 4.87 0.27
C GLY A 7 -12.66 3.57 -0.53
N ARG A 8 -12.27 3.71 -1.78
CA ARG A 8 -11.90 2.61 -2.68
C ARG A 8 -10.38 2.53 -2.78
N TYR A 9 -9.84 1.36 -2.59
CA TYR A 9 -8.41 1.13 -2.47
C TYR A 9 -7.94 0.10 -3.47
N LEU A 10 -6.78 0.32 -4.06
CA LEU A 10 -6.14 -0.63 -4.96
C LEU A 10 -4.90 -1.21 -4.30
N ASP A 11 -4.78 -2.51 -4.25
CA ASP A 11 -3.53 -3.19 -3.93
C ASP A 11 -2.80 -3.48 -5.24
N TYR A 12 -1.72 -2.74 -5.48
CA TYR A 12 -0.90 -2.85 -6.69
C TYR A 12 0.24 -3.83 -6.48
N ALA A 13 0.47 -4.71 -7.42
CA ALA A 13 1.34 -5.88 -7.26
C ALA A 13 0.87 -6.77 -6.10
N ALA A 14 -0.45 -7.05 -6.07
CA ALA A 14 -1.18 -7.66 -4.95
C ALA A 14 -0.89 -9.14 -4.74
N GLY A 15 0.00 -9.73 -5.54
CA GLY A 15 0.33 -11.15 -5.48
C GLY A 15 -0.95 -12.01 -5.60
N TYR A 16 -1.09 -13.00 -4.75
CA TYR A 16 -2.26 -13.91 -4.77
C TYR A 16 -3.56 -13.27 -4.23
N GLY A 17 -3.55 -12.01 -3.78
CA GLY A 17 -4.75 -11.29 -3.34
C GLY A 17 -5.10 -11.48 -1.85
N ILE A 18 -4.21 -12.00 -1.04
CA ILE A 18 -4.44 -12.23 0.40
C ILE A 18 -4.73 -10.92 1.13
N PHE A 19 -3.95 -9.88 0.87
CA PHE A 19 -4.14 -8.59 1.52
C PHE A 19 -5.48 -7.96 1.16
N VAL A 20 -5.87 -8.01 -0.11
CA VAL A 20 -7.19 -7.56 -0.58
C VAL A 20 -8.29 -8.29 0.18
N ARG A 21 -8.22 -9.63 0.28
CA ARG A 21 -9.22 -10.42 1.02
C ARG A 21 -9.31 -10.00 2.48
N LEU A 22 -8.19 -9.90 3.18
CA LEU A 22 -8.14 -9.49 4.59
C LEU A 22 -8.72 -8.08 4.81
N MET A 23 -8.44 -7.14 3.90
CA MET A 23 -8.96 -5.78 4.00
C MET A 23 -10.47 -5.72 3.76
N ARG A 24 -11.00 -6.54 2.84
CA ARG A 24 -12.45 -6.68 2.63
C ARG A 24 -13.13 -7.35 3.81
N ASP A 25 -12.52 -8.36 4.41
CA ASP A 25 -13.05 -9.03 5.60
C ASP A 25 -13.19 -8.10 6.81
N ILE A 26 -12.35 -7.06 6.91
CA ILE A 26 -12.48 -6.04 7.95
C ILE A 26 -13.31 -4.81 7.52
N GLY A 27 -13.87 -4.79 6.29
CA GLY A 27 -14.85 -3.82 5.85
C GLY A 27 -14.35 -2.71 4.93
N PHE A 28 -13.14 -2.79 4.40
CA PHE A 28 -12.63 -1.84 3.40
C PHE A 28 -12.90 -2.32 1.98
N ASP A 29 -13.09 -1.39 1.06
CA ASP A 29 -13.33 -1.68 -0.34
C ASP A 29 -12.01 -1.72 -1.12
N PHE A 30 -11.34 -2.87 -1.06
CA PHE A 30 -10.07 -3.13 -1.74
C PHE A 30 -10.27 -3.87 -3.05
N PHE A 31 -9.46 -3.51 -4.04
CA PHE A 31 -9.37 -4.13 -5.36
C PHE A 31 -7.96 -4.66 -5.60
N TRP A 32 -7.87 -5.69 -6.42
CA TRP A 32 -6.66 -6.39 -6.78
C TRP A 32 -6.15 -5.93 -8.16
N ASP A 33 -4.86 -5.71 -8.28
CA ASP A 33 -4.15 -5.57 -9.55
C ASP A 33 -2.75 -6.17 -9.44
N ASP A 34 -2.41 -7.10 -10.32
CA ASP A 34 -1.08 -7.68 -10.42
C ASP A 34 -0.82 -8.17 -11.84
N LYS A 35 0.33 -7.81 -12.38
CA LYS A 35 0.72 -8.14 -13.75
C LYS A 35 1.25 -9.56 -13.90
N TYR A 36 1.80 -10.14 -12.85
CA TYR A 36 2.62 -11.35 -12.90
C TYR A 36 2.00 -12.52 -12.16
N THR A 37 1.07 -12.25 -11.27
CA THR A 37 0.51 -13.24 -10.35
C THR A 37 -0.98 -13.47 -10.65
N GLN A 38 -1.47 -14.65 -10.35
CA GLN A 38 -2.88 -14.97 -10.46
C GLN A 38 -3.62 -14.61 -9.18
N ASN A 39 -4.80 -13.98 -9.29
CA ASN A 39 -5.67 -13.71 -8.15
C ASN A 39 -6.31 -15.00 -7.64
N LEU A 40 -5.90 -15.49 -6.48
CA LEU A 40 -6.41 -16.73 -5.88
C LEU A 40 -7.38 -16.49 -4.72
N PHE A 41 -7.17 -15.42 -3.93
CA PHE A 41 -7.89 -15.21 -2.67
C PHE A 41 -8.94 -14.09 -2.73
N SER A 42 -8.90 -13.26 -3.76
CA SER A 42 -9.83 -12.14 -3.93
C SER A 42 -10.48 -12.10 -5.32
N SER A 43 -10.69 -13.27 -5.92
CA SER A 43 -11.33 -13.40 -7.25
C SER A 43 -12.71 -12.70 -7.26
N GLY A 44 -12.97 -11.92 -8.31
CA GLY A 44 -14.17 -11.10 -8.45
C GLY A 44 -13.99 -9.67 -7.92
N PHE A 45 -12.81 -9.33 -7.39
CA PHE A 45 -12.46 -7.99 -6.92
C PHE A 45 -11.22 -7.43 -7.64
N GLU A 46 -11.03 -7.83 -8.89
CA GLU A 46 -10.07 -7.22 -9.79
C GLU A 46 -10.48 -5.78 -10.10
N TRP A 47 -9.49 -4.89 -10.18
CA TRP A 47 -9.75 -3.50 -10.57
C TRP A 47 -10.11 -3.41 -12.07
N ASP A 48 -11.20 -2.75 -12.37
CA ASP A 48 -11.74 -2.58 -13.73
C ASP A 48 -11.02 -1.50 -14.56
N GLN A 49 -9.98 -0.87 -14.01
CA GLN A 49 -9.19 0.21 -14.59
C GLN A 49 -9.95 1.52 -14.86
N ASN A 50 -11.24 1.58 -14.58
CA ASN A 50 -12.09 2.76 -14.85
C ASN A 50 -12.63 3.41 -13.57
N SER A 51 -12.68 2.66 -12.48
CA SER A 51 -13.22 3.16 -11.22
C SER A 51 -12.19 4.00 -10.46
N ASP A 52 -12.67 5.08 -9.84
CA ASP A 52 -11.84 5.97 -9.01
C ASP A 52 -11.24 5.21 -7.83
N ILE A 53 -9.97 5.50 -7.54
CA ILE A 53 -9.21 4.91 -6.43
C ILE A 53 -8.72 6.04 -5.51
N ASP A 54 -9.08 5.97 -4.23
CA ASP A 54 -8.70 6.95 -3.20
C ASP A 54 -7.24 6.82 -2.75
N ALA A 55 -6.72 5.59 -2.70
CA ALA A 55 -5.31 5.33 -2.44
C ALA A 55 -4.88 3.96 -2.99
N ILE A 56 -3.61 3.87 -3.37
CA ILE A 56 -2.95 2.64 -3.82
C ILE A 56 -2.03 2.15 -2.72
N THR A 57 -2.09 0.85 -2.40
CA THR A 57 -1.10 0.17 -1.57
C THR A 57 -0.05 -0.53 -2.44
N LEU A 58 1.23 -0.45 -2.02
CA LEU A 58 2.39 -1.04 -2.69
C LEU A 58 3.33 -1.60 -1.61
N PHE A 59 3.05 -2.81 -1.13
CA PHE A 59 3.86 -3.40 -0.07
C PHE A 59 4.97 -4.27 -0.63
N GLU A 60 6.23 -3.92 -0.32
CA GLU A 60 7.43 -4.58 -0.85
C GLU A 60 7.44 -4.59 -2.39
N VAL A 61 7.29 -3.41 -2.99
CA VAL A 61 7.19 -3.23 -4.45
C VAL A 61 8.23 -2.22 -4.97
N PHE A 62 8.48 -1.15 -4.22
CA PHE A 62 9.36 -0.06 -4.67
C PHE A 62 10.78 -0.53 -4.98
N GLU A 63 11.31 -1.47 -4.21
CA GLU A 63 12.63 -2.06 -4.38
C GLU A 63 12.79 -2.88 -5.65
N HIS A 64 11.68 -3.23 -6.30
CA HIS A 64 11.64 -3.97 -7.56
C HIS A 64 11.50 -3.08 -8.80
N PHE A 65 11.30 -1.77 -8.65
CA PHE A 65 11.12 -0.86 -9.77
C PHE A 65 12.42 -0.62 -10.54
N GLY A 66 12.45 -0.97 -11.82
CA GLY A 66 13.57 -0.64 -12.72
C GLY A 66 13.60 0.84 -13.11
N ASP A 67 12.45 1.49 -13.23
CA ASP A 67 12.29 2.93 -13.45
C ASP A 67 11.24 3.50 -12.47
N PRO A 68 11.64 3.77 -11.22
CA PRO A 68 10.72 4.24 -10.18
C PRO A 68 9.99 5.54 -10.55
N ILE A 69 10.62 6.43 -11.30
CA ILE A 69 10.01 7.72 -11.67
C ILE A 69 8.85 7.52 -12.64
N ASN A 70 9.02 6.65 -13.63
CA ASN A 70 7.96 6.35 -14.58
C ASN A 70 6.82 5.53 -13.93
N GLU A 71 7.16 4.58 -13.07
CA GLU A 71 6.16 3.81 -12.32
C GLU A 71 5.31 4.72 -11.42
N ILE A 72 5.93 5.58 -10.62
CA ILE A 72 5.21 6.57 -9.80
C ILE A 72 4.34 7.48 -10.65
N LYS A 73 4.84 7.96 -11.80
CA LYS A 73 4.06 8.79 -12.73
C LYS A 73 2.81 8.06 -13.23
N ASN A 74 2.89 6.76 -13.50
CA ASN A 74 1.75 5.96 -13.95
C ASN A 74 0.75 5.71 -12.80
N LEU A 75 1.23 5.38 -11.62
CA LEU A 75 0.40 5.21 -10.42
C LEU A 75 -0.37 6.49 -10.05
N LEU A 76 0.27 7.66 -10.22
CA LEU A 76 -0.37 8.95 -9.96
C LEU A 76 -1.46 9.34 -10.98
N LYS A 77 -1.61 8.62 -12.10
CA LYS A 77 -2.78 8.74 -12.98
C LYS A 77 -4.01 8.03 -12.40
N ILE A 78 -3.79 7.06 -11.50
CA ILE A 78 -4.83 6.24 -10.89
C ILE A 78 -5.27 6.88 -9.56
N SER A 79 -4.32 7.29 -8.72
CA SER A 79 -4.62 7.89 -7.42
C SER A 79 -3.57 8.92 -6.99
N ASP A 80 -4.02 9.97 -6.33
CA ASP A 80 -3.16 11.01 -5.71
C ASP A 80 -2.46 10.56 -4.42
N THR A 81 -2.62 9.29 -4.02
CA THR A 81 -2.11 8.78 -2.75
C THR A 81 -1.52 7.37 -2.91
N LEU A 82 -0.25 7.23 -2.59
CA LEU A 82 0.49 5.99 -2.56
C LEU A 82 0.87 5.65 -1.13
N ILE A 83 0.49 4.49 -0.64
CA ILE A 83 0.82 3.94 0.69
C ILE A 83 1.73 2.74 0.44
N PHE A 84 2.94 2.75 0.95
CA PHE A 84 3.90 1.72 0.56
C PHE A 84 4.83 1.31 1.70
N SER A 85 5.34 0.09 1.59
CA SER A 85 6.47 -0.36 2.39
C SER A 85 7.71 -0.53 1.50
N THR A 86 8.85 -0.16 2.04
CA THR A 86 10.21 -0.44 1.57
C THR A 86 11.18 -0.01 2.66
N ASP A 87 12.25 -0.76 2.91
CA ASP A 87 13.21 -0.37 3.93
C ASP A 87 14.14 0.73 3.42
N LEU A 88 14.25 1.82 4.19
CA LEU A 88 15.20 2.87 3.89
C LEU A 88 16.61 2.40 4.20
N HIS A 89 17.55 2.63 3.28
CA HIS A 89 18.94 2.30 3.55
C HIS A 89 19.48 3.14 4.72
N PRO A 90 20.27 2.53 5.63
CA PRO A 90 20.93 3.23 6.73
C PRO A 90 21.96 4.25 6.22
N ASN A 91 22.33 5.17 7.08
CA ASN A 91 23.43 6.09 6.84
C ASN A 91 24.46 5.91 7.97
N PRO A 92 25.73 5.55 7.67
CA PRO A 92 26.32 5.33 6.34
C PRO A 92 25.73 4.12 5.62
N LEU A 93 25.91 4.06 4.29
CA LEU A 93 25.49 2.91 3.47
C LEU A 93 26.17 1.64 3.99
N PRO A 94 25.40 0.57 4.28
CA PRO A 94 25.96 -0.68 4.75
C PRO A 94 26.71 -1.41 3.63
N LYS A 95 27.69 -2.24 4.00
CA LYS A 95 28.29 -3.17 3.04
C LYS A 95 27.26 -4.20 2.58
N PRO A 96 27.44 -4.82 1.41
CA PRO A 96 26.47 -5.78 0.86
C PRO A 96 26.03 -6.90 1.81
N LYS A 97 26.95 -7.40 2.67
CA LYS A 97 26.62 -8.47 3.64
C LYS A 97 26.05 -7.96 4.97
N ASP A 98 26.07 -6.65 5.21
CA ASP A 98 25.70 -6.07 6.51
C ASP A 98 24.23 -5.61 6.55
N TRP A 99 23.52 -5.71 5.43
CA TRP A 99 22.11 -5.33 5.35
C TRP A 99 21.31 -6.38 4.57
N TRP A 100 20.45 -7.08 5.28
CA TRP A 100 19.63 -8.18 4.75
C TRP A 100 18.76 -7.76 3.57
N TYR A 101 18.31 -6.51 3.57
CA TYR A 101 17.39 -5.99 2.55
C TYR A 101 18.00 -5.88 1.15
N TYR A 102 19.31 -5.98 1.01
CA TYR A 102 19.93 -6.12 -0.32
C TYR A 102 19.47 -7.37 -1.06
N GLY A 103 19.02 -8.42 -0.35
CA GLY A 103 18.48 -9.62 -0.95
C GLY A 103 19.45 -10.30 -1.92
N LEU A 104 20.74 -10.39 -1.57
CA LEU A 104 21.81 -10.86 -2.47
C LEU A 104 21.55 -12.28 -3.00
N ASP A 105 20.83 -13.10 -2.23
CA ASP A 105 20.59 -14.51 -2.59
C ASP A 105 19.54 -14.66 -3.70
N HIS A 106 18.65 -13.68 -3.87
CA HIS A 106 17.60 -13.71 -4.89
C HIS A 106 17.71 -12.62 -5.95
N GLY A 107 18.48 -11.52 -5.67
CA GLY A 107 18.77 -10.46 -6.64
C GLY A 107 17.56 -9.65 -7.13
N GLN A 108 16.42 -9.72 -6.44
CA GLN A 108 15.19 -9.06 -6.87
C GLN A 108 15.10 -7.61 -6.41
N HIS A 109 15.78 -7.24 -5.32
CA HIS A 109 15.86 -5.86 -4.86
C HIS A 109 16.91 -5.12 -5.67
N ILE A 110 16.48 -4.25 -6.56
CA ILE A 110 17.32 -3.52 -7.51
C ILE A 110 17.33 -2.01 -7.28
N ALA A 111 16.42 -1.49 -6.46
CA ALA A 111 16.30 -0.08 -6.12
C ALA A 111 16.27 0.12 -4.60
N PHE A 112 17.12 1.01 -4.08
CA PHE A 112 17.22 1.29 -2.65
C PHE A 112 17.06 2.78 -2.40
N TYR A 113 16.30 3.11 -1.37
CA TYR A 113 15.83 4.47 -1.13
C TYR A 113 16.33 5.00 0.21
N SER A 114 16.61 6.28 0.23
CA SER A 114 16.76 7.05 1.47
C SER A 114 15.53 7.90 1.71
N ARG A 115 15.38 8.40 2.93
CA ARG A 115 14.38 9.42 3.23
C ARG A 115 14.49 10.62 2.28
N LYS A 116 15.72 11.06 2.01
CA LYS A 116 16.01 12.16 1.08
C LYS A 116 15.54 11.88 -0.33
N THR A 117 15.64 10.64 -0.78
CA THR A 117 15.15 10.22 -2.10
C THR A 117 13.62 10.42 -2.19
N PHE A 118 12.85 9.99 -1.18
CA PHE A 118 11.39 10.20 -1.18
C PHE A 118 10.98 11.65 -1.02
N GLU A 119 11.73 12.46 -0.28
CA GLU A 119 11.53 13.92 -0.21
C GLU A 119 11.73 14.58 -1.59
N LEU A 120 12.72 14.14 -2.37
CA LEU A 120 12.96 14.63 -3.73
C LEU A 120 11.88 14.16 -4.72
N ILE A 121 11.45 12.90 -4.61
CA ILE A 121 10.32 12.36 -5.39
C ILE A 121 9.05 13.16 -5.09
N ALA A 122 8.76 13.39 -3.82
CA ALA A 122 7.61 14.17 -3.40
C ALA A 122 7.64 15.59 -4.02
N LYS A 123 8.79 16.26 -3.94
CA LYS A 123 8.97 17.58 -4.58
C LYS A 123 8.78 17.53 -6.09
N LYS A 124 9.29 16.49 -6.76
CA LYS A 124 9.17 16.34 -8.21
C LYS A 124 7.74 16.20 -8.70
N PHE A 125 6.87 15.53 -7.93
CA PHE A 125 5.49 15.25 -8.29
C PHE A 125 4.46 16.10 -7.55
N ASP A 126 4.90 17.15 -6.84
CA ASP A 126 4.05 18.03 -6.02
C ASP A 126 3.21 17.25 -5.00
N LEU A 127 3.89 16.39 -4.23
CA LEU A 127 3.33 15.54 -3.19
C LEU A 127 3.90 15.89 -1.82
N ASN A 128 3.18 15.48 -0.79
CA ASN A 128 3.69 15.42 0.59
C ASN A 128 4.24 14.02 0.87
N TYR A 129 5.42 13.93 1.48
CA TYR A 129 5.99 12.67 1.95
C TYR A 129 5.84 12.52 3.46
N TYR A 130 5.37 11.36 3.88
CA TYR A 130 5.19 11.01 5.30
C TYR A 130 5.86 9.66 5.59
N GLY A 131 6.99 9.68 6.30
CA GLY A 131 7.60 8.48 6.87
C GLY A 131 6.94 8.14 8.20
N ILE A 132 6.14 7.08 8.25
CA ILE A 132 5.40 6.64 9.44
C ILE A 132 6.30 5.82 10.35
N THR A 133 7.00 4.85 9.76
CA THR A 133 8.05 4.03 10.39
C THR A 133 9.27 4.00 9.45
N PRO A 134 10.38 3.34 9.80
CA PRO A 134 11.50 3.16 8.88
C PRO A 134 11.14 2.45 7.56
N SER A 135 10.09 1.60 7.59
CA SER A 135 9.67 0.78 6.44
C SER A 135 8.29 1.12 5.89
N PHE A 136 7.55 2.08 6.48
CA PHE A 136 6.18 2.40 6.06
C PHE A 136 6.02 3.87 5.73
N HIS A 137 5.57 4.16 4.52
CA HIS A 137 5.61 5.49 3.93
C HIS A 137 4.32 5.85 3.19
N ILE A 138 4.10 7.15 3.02
CA ILE A 138 2.99 7.69 2.22
C ILE A 138 3.53 8.84 1.35
N LEU A 139 3.15 8.83 0.08
CA LEU A 139 3.21 9.96 -0.82
C LEU A 139 1.79 10.38 -1.17
N SER A 140 1.43 11.66 -0.97
CA SER A 140 0.05 12.09 -1.22
C SER A 140 -0.04 13.58 -1.57
N LYS A 141 -0.93 13.96 -2.48
CA LYS A 141 -1.34 15.36 -2.64
C LYS A 141 -2.12 15.88 -1.44
N LYS A 142 -2.82 14.99 -0.72
CA LYS A 142 -3.61 15.35 0.45
C LYS A 142 -2.69 15.71 1.62
N ASN A 143 -2.98 16.80 2.30
CA ASN A 143 -2.30 17.13 3.53
C ASN A 143 -2.87 16.28 4.68
N ILE A 144 -2.04 15.40 5.25
CA ILE A 144 -2.42 14.52 6.36
C ILE A 144 -2.10 15.24 7.67
N ALA A 145 -3.13 15.52 8.46
CA ALA A 145 -2.97 16.20 9.72
C ALA A 145 -2.03 15.43 10.69
N PRO A 146 -1.11 16.11 11.40
CA PRO A 146 -0.09 15.44 12.24
C PRO A 146 -0.67 14.51 13.30
N TYR A 147 -1.85 14.83 13.85
CA TYR A 147 -2.49 13.97 14.87
C TYR A 147 -2.90 12.60 14.28
N LYS A 148 -3.33 12.53 13.00
CA LYS A 148 -3.66 11.28 12.32
C LYS A 148 -2.42 10.38 12.18
N LEU A 149 -1.26 10.97 11.87
CA LEU A 149 0.01 10.25 11.80
C LEU A 149 0.44 9.70 13.16
N LYS A 150 0.23 10.48 14.24
CA LYS A 150 0.48 10.03 15.62
C LYS A 150 -0.42 8.86 15.99
N ILE A 151 -1.73 8.95 15.70
CA ILE A 151 -2.69 7.87 15.96
C ILE A 151 -2.30 6.59 15.22
N THR A 152 -1.84 6.68 13.98
CA THR A 152 -1.38 5.51 13.21
C THR A 152 -0.19 4.83 13.90
N ARG A 153 0.74 5.59 14.47
CA ARG A 153 1.86 5.03 15.25
C ARG A 153 1.40 4.33 16.54
N LEU A 154 0.29 4.78 17.13
CA LEU A 154 -0.31 4.17 18.32
C LEU A 154 -1.04 2.85 18.02
N SER A 155 -1.24 2.47 16.76
CA SER A 155 -1.85 1.20 16.39
C SER A 155 -1.08 0.00 16.96
N LYS A 156 0.23 0.13 17.20
CA LYS A 156 1.07 -0.87 17.85
C LYS A 156 0.62 -1.22 19.28
N ILE A 157 -0.09 -0.33 19.99
CA ILE A 157 -0.59 -0.55 21.36
C ILE A 157 -2.07 -0.94 21.43
N GLY A 158 -2.59 -1.53 20.35
CA GLY A 158 -3.91 -2.16 20.36
C GLY A 158 -5.08 -1.27 19.90
N LEU A 159 -4.85 0.00 19.54
CA LEU A 159 -5.90 0.89 19.04
C LEU A 159 -6.63 0.31 17.81
N HIS A 160 -5.94 -0.49 17.00
CA HIS A 160 -6.54 -1.18 15.86
C HIS A 160 -7.71 -2.10 16.26
N LYS A 161 -7.68 -2.71 17.47
CA LYS A 161 -8.75 -3.59 17.96
C LYS A 161 -10.06 -2.82 18.17
N ILE A 162 -9.98 -1.57 18.68
CA ILE A 162 -11.15 -0.73 18.87
C ILE A 162 -11.73 -0.30 17.50
N ILE A 163 -10.86 0.02 16.55
CA ILE A 163 -11.28 0.44 15.21
C ILE A 163 -11.94 -0.74 14.49
N TYR A 164 -11.40 -1.95 14.67
CA TYR A 164 -11.94 -3.17 14.09
C TYR A 164 -13.43 -3.39 14.47
N THR A 165 -13.82 -3.09 15.72
CA THR A 165 -15.21 -3.22 16.18
C THR A 165 -16.17 -2.19 15.55
N LEU A 166 -15.65 -1.11 14.96
CA LEU A 166 -16.42 -0.07 14.27
C LEU A 166 -16.55 -0.32 12.75
N LEU A 167 -15.89 -1.33 12.24
CA LEU A 167 -15.94 -1.72 10.84
C LEU A 167 -16.92 -2.89 10.66
N GLN A 168 -17.58 -2.89 9.51
CA GLN A 168 -18.51 -3.96 9.14
C GLN A 168 -17.85 -4.80 8.04
N SER A 169 -17.68 -6.09 8.29
CA SER A 169 -17.13 -7.04 7.31
C SER A 169 -17.92 -7.01 6.00
N LYS A 170 -17.22 -7.14 4.90
CA LYS A 170 -17.83 -7.28 3.57
C LYS A 170 -18.06 -8.74 3.17
N THR A 171 -17.76 -9.71 4.03
CA THR A 171 -17.81 -11.15 3.68
C THR A 171 -19.17 -11.56 3.12
N GLU A 172 -20.26 -11.18 3.77
CA GLU A 172 -21.63 -11.52 3.28
C GLU A 172 -21.96 -10.82 1.97
N SER A 173 -21.70 -9.52 1.89
CA SER A 173 -21.96 -8.74 0.67
C SER A 173 -21.11 -9.22 -0.50
N ASP A 174 -19.84 -9.56 -0.26
CA ASP A 174 -18.94 -10.09 -1.27
C ASP A 174 -19.38 -11.48 -1.74
N HIS A 175 -19.79 -12.35 -0.81
CA HIS A 175 -20.35 -13.65 -1.16
C HIS A 175 -21.56 -13.50 -2.07
N TYR A 176 -22.52 -12.63 -1.70
CA TYR A 176 -23.68 -12.35 -2.53
C TYR A 176 -23.34 -11.78 -3.90
N LEU A 177 -22.36 -10.86 -3.97
CA LEU A 177 -21.92 -10.27 -5.24
C LEU A 177 -21.39 -11.34 -6.21
N ILE A 178 -20.64 -12.30 -5.70
CA ILE A 178 -19.98 -13.35 -6.51
C ILE A 178 -20.97 -14.46 -6.86
N THR A 179 -21.73 -14.96 -5.88
CA THR A 179 -22.52 -16.19 -6.03
C THR A 179 -23.99 -15.93 -6.34
N LYS A 180 -24.49 -14.71 -6.11
CA LYS A 180 -25.92 -14.33 -6.11
C LYS A 180 -26.77 -15.12 -5.11
N LYS A 181 -26.14 -15.69 -4.08
CA LYS A 181 -26.78 -16.44 -2.99
C LYS A 181 -26.50 -15.77 -1.65
N SER A 182 -27.44 -15.80 -0.71
CA SER A 182 -27.20 -15.45 0.69
C SER A 182 -26.36 -16.54 1.38
N LEU A 183 -25.56 -16.16 2.36
CA LEU A 183 -24.87 -17.09 3.26
C LEU A 183 -25.87 -17.74 4.20
#